data_089d169b1b4d10c2ce5f30b43a95720c
#
_entry.id   089d169b1b4d10c2ce5f30b43a95720c
#
_cell.length_a   1.000
_cell.length_b   1.000
_cell.length_c   1.000
_cell.angle_alpha   90.00
_cell.angle_beta   90.00
_cell.angle_gamma   90.00
#
_symmetry.space_group_name_H-M   'P 1'
#
loop_
_entity.id
_entity.type
_entity.pdbx_description
1 polymer ?
#
loop_
_entity_poly.entity_id
_entity_poly.type
_entity_poly.pdbx_seq_one_letter_code
_entity_poly.pdbx_strand_id
1 'polypeptide(L)'
;MSRAWAVSKRELRAYFTTPIGYIVLGLYALVTGLGFTAQFLFYAVMSESPINYDFPAVPNFEETFLSPFLTYCGLIFMFIVPMLTMRLFAEERNLGTIELLFTHPLRDRDIVFGKFGAGFILILAMIALLIVEILLIYRYTQVEAAVLALGLVAVSLMGAAFLSAGLFISVLCRNQTTAAVSTFGVFFLFFIIGYFGGELPEENPAPAGWPADYRALAGVVYTVFRTVATKLPIEAHAKELAEGILQPADLLSYVLFSAFFLFLTFRAIEARRWRA
;
A
#
# COMPACT_ATOMS: atom_id res chain seq x y z
N MET A 1 -8.61 26.01 -13.24
CA MET A 1 -8.05 24.96 -12.36
C MET A 1 -9.22 24.21 -11.73
N SER A 2 -9.19 22.87 -11.68
CA SER A 2 -10.26 22.12 -11.01
C SER A 2 -10.25 22.42 -9.50
N ARG A 3 -11.43 22.46 -8.89
CA ARG A 3 -11.57 22.72 -7.44
C ARG A 3 -10.80 21.70 -6.61
N ALA A 4 -10.81 20.44 -7.03
CA ALA A 4 -10.03 19.37 -6.41
C ALA A 4 -8.52 19.67 -6.42
N TRP A 5 -7.97 20.19 -7.52
CA TRP A 5 -6.56 20.58 -7.60
C TRP A 5 -6.19 21.71 -6.63
N ALA A 6 -7.09 22.68 -6.44
CA ALA A 6 -6.87 23.75 -5.45
C ALA A 6 -6.76 23.19 -4.03
N VAL A 7 -7.60 22.18 -3.69
CA VAL A 7 -7.51 21.46 -2.40
C VAL A 7 -6.18 20.69 -2.32
N SER A 8 -5.83 19.92 -3.35
CA SER A 8 -4.54 19.18 -3.36
C SER A 8 -3.35 20.11 -3.16
N LYS A 9 -3.33 21.25 -3.84
CA LYS A 9 -2.25 22.25 -3.71
C LYS A 9 -2.15 22.82 -2.29
N ARG A 10 -3.29 23.07 -1.65
CA ARG A 10 -3.35 23.53 -0.25
C ARG A 10 -2.76 22.49 0.69
N GLU A 11 -3.18 21.23 0.56
CA GLU A 11 -2.69 20.11 1.38
C GLU A 11 -1.19 19.89 1.17
N LEU A 12 -0.73 19.83 -0.08
CA LEU A 12 0.71 19.70 -0.39
C LEU A 12 1.52 20.83 0.23
N ARG A 13 1.05 22.06 0.12
CA ARG A 13 1.71 23.19 0.76
C ARG A 13 1.78 22.99 2.28
N ALA A 14 0.72 22.50 2.92
CA ALA A 14 0.69 22.21 4.35
C ALA A 14 1.73 21.15 4.75
N TYR A 15 1.93 20.09 3.95
CA TYR A 15 2.96 19.09 4.18
C TYR A 15 4.39 19.67 4.12
N PHE A 16 4.66 20.58 3.18
CA PHE A 16 6.00 21.16 2.99
C PHE A 16 6.24 22.46 3.76
N THR A 17 5.23 23.12 4.28
CA THR A 17 5.40 24.23 5.24
C THR A 17 5.61 23.73 6.66
N THR A 18 5.21 22.50 6.96
CA THR A 18 5.55 21.81 8.20
C THR A 18 6.69 20.82 7.94
N PRO A 19 7.51 20.46 8.94
CA PRO A 19 8.61 19.51 8.74
C PRO A 19 8.17 18.09 8.38
N ILE A 20 6.88 17.77 8.48
CA ILE A 20 6.35 16.41 8.38
C ILE A 20 6.56 15.82 6.99
N GLY A 21 6.34 16.58 5.92
CA GLY A 21 6.59 16.09 4.56
C GLY A 21 8.04 15.66 4.35
N TYR A 22 8.97 16.47 4.84
CA TYR A 22 10.40 16.14 4.77
C TYR A 22 10.78 14.95 5.64
N ILE A 23 10.22 14.86 6.86
CA ILE A 23 10.47 13.73 7.77
C ILE A 23 9.97 12.44 7.14
N VAL A 24 8.78 12.43 6.57
CA VAL A 24 8.18 11.25 5.94
C VAL A 24 9.00 10.82 4.72
N LEU A 25 9.36 11.74 3.83
CA LEU A 25 10.21 11.43 2.67
C LEU A 25 11.61 10.97 3.09
N GLY A 26 12.23 11.65 4.07
CA GLY A 26 13.55 11.28 4.59
C GLY A 26 13.55 9.92 5.29
N LEU A 27 12.52 9.62 6.08
CA LEU A 27 12.36 8.31 6.73
C LEU A 27 12.18 7.20 5.69
N TYR A 28 11.34 7.44 4.68
CA TYR A 28 11.15 6.50 3.58
C TYR A 28 12.47 6.23 2.85
N ALA A 29 13.17 7.29 2.42
CA ALA A 29 14.47 7.16 1.74
C ALA A 29 15.53 6.45 2.59
N LEU A 30 15.56 6.72 3.90
CA LEU A 30 16.49 6.05 4.81
C LEU A 30 16.20 4.56 4.92
N VAL A 31 14.92 4.20 5.12
CA VAL A 31 14.54 2.79 5.32
C VAL A 31 14.66 2.02 4.00
N THR A 32 14.26 2.61 2.86
CA THR A 32 14.43 1.96 1.55
C THR A 32 15.90 1.85 1.17
N GLY A 33 16.73 2.87 1.42
CA GLY A 33 18.16 2.82 1.17
C GLY A 33 18.90 1.77 2.00
N LEU A 34 18.50 1.56 3.26
CA LEU A 34 19.01 0.46 4.07
C LEU A 34 18.59 -0.90 3.51
N GLY A 35 17.32 -1.05 3.13
CA GLY A 35 16.80 -2.26 2.49
C GLY A 35 17.47 -2.56 1.17
N PHE A 36 17.66 -1.53 0.33
CA PHE A 36 18.41 -1.60 -0.91
C PHE A 36 19.83 -2.13 -0.71
N THR A 37 20.56 -1.55 0.25
CA THR A 37 21.93 -1.95 0.56
C THR A 37 21.97 -3.41 1.05
N ALA A 38 21.07 -3.79 1.95
CA ALA A 38 20.99 -5.15 2.47
C ALA A 38 20.69 -6.19 1.37
N GLN A 39 19.68 -5.92 0.54
CA GLN A 39 19.30 -6.78 -0.58
C GLN A 39 20.40 -6.87 -1.64
N PHE A 40 21.06 -5.77 -1.93
CA PHE A 40 22.16 -5.74 -2.89
C PHE A 40 23.38 -6.53 -2.42
N LEU A 41 23.76 -6.39 -1.15
CA LEU A 41 24.83 -7.17 -0.55
C LEU A 41 24.50 -8.67 -0.55
N PHE A 42 23.26 -9.02 -0.24
CA PHE A 42 22.79 -10.41 -0.30
C PHE A 42 22.90 -10.98 -1.72
N TYR A 43 22.43 -10.26 -2.73
CA TYR A 43 22.55 -10.64 -4.13
C TYR A 43 24.02 -10.76 -4.57
N ALA A 44 24.87 -9.81 -4.17
CA ALA A 44 26.30 -9.84 -4.52
C ALA A 44 27.00 -11.08 -3.96
N VAL A 45 26.76 -11.42 -2.68
CA VAL A 45 27.34 -12.61 -2.04
C VAL A 45 26.84 -13.89 -2.70
N MET A 46 25.54 -13.99 -3.04
CA MET A 46 25.00 -15.14 -3.76
C MET A 46 25.60 -15.29 -5.17
N SER A 47 25.84 -14.17 -5.85
CA SER A 47 26.42 -14.16 -7.20
C SER A 47 27.90 -14.54 -7.22
N GLU A 48 28.64 -14.25 -6.14
CA GLU A 48 30.06 -14.62 -6.01
C GLU A 48 30.26 -16.11 -5.65
N SER A 49 29.35 -16.68 -4.87
CA SER A 49 29.45 -18.07 -4.41
C SER A 49 28.10 -18.81 -4.50
N PRO A 50 27.58 -19.03 -5.72
CA PRO A 50 26.24 -19.61 -5.89
C PRO A 50 26.08 -21.02 -5.30
N ILE A 51 27.15 -21.85 -5.34
CA ILE A 51 27.17 -23.22 -4.81
C ILE A 51 26.92 -23.27 -3.30
N ASN A 52 27.35 -22.26 -2.54
CA ASN A 52 27.17 -22.21 -1.09
C ASN A 52 25.70 -21.94 -0.68
N TYR A 53 24.87 -21.54 -1.62
CA TYR A 53 23.45 -21.23 -1.42
C TYR A 53 22.52 -22.14 -2.23
N ASP A 54 22.99 -23.31 -2.67
CA ASP A 54 22.24 -24.28 -3.50
C ASP A 54 21.70 -23.72 -4.83
N PHE A 55 22.31 -22.66 -5.36
CA PHE A 55 21.97 -22.14 -6.69
C PHE A 55 22.83 -22.82 -7.77
N PRO A 56 22.22 -23.42 -8.79
CA PRO A 56 22.94 -24.08 -9.88
C PRO A 56 23.65 -23.11 -10.83
N ALA A 57 23.28 -21.84 -10.79
CA ALA A 57 23.79 -20.76 -11.64
C ALA A 57 23.76 -19.42 -10.91
N VAL A 58 24.31 -18.36 -11.53
CA VAL A 58 24.19 -16.99 -11.01
C VAL A 58 22.70 -16.65 -10.89
N PRO A 59 22.24 -16.19 -9.71
CA PRO A 59 20.83 -15.89 -9.49
C PRO A 59 20.34 -14.76 -10.41
N ASN A 60 19.10 -14.88 -10.86
CA ASN A 60 18.46 -13.84 -11.67
C ASN A 60 18.30 -12.57 -10.83
N PHE A 61 18.80 -11.44 -11.35
CA PHE A 61 18.74 -10.16 -10.67
C PHE A 61 17.29 -9.70 -10.40
N GLU A 62 16.40 -9.91 -11.34
CA GLU A 62 15.00 -9.47 -11.22
C GLU A 62 14.26 -10.21 -10.11
N GLU A 63 14.43 -11.55 -10.05
CA GLU A 63 13.78 -12.39 -9.05
C GLU A 63 14.43 -12.29 -7.67
N THR A 64 15.77 -12.18 -7.61
CA THR A 64 16.50 -12.26 -6.35
C THR A 64 16.70 -10.90 -5.69
N PHE A 65 16.74 -9.83 -6.47
CA PHE A 65 16.95 -8.47 -5.94
C PHE A 65 15.74 -7.57 -6.18
N LEU A 66 15.32 -7.38 -7.46
CA LEU A 66 14.37 -6.34 -7.81
C LEU A 66 12.98 -6.58 -7.23
N SER A 67 12.43 -7.79 -7.40
CA SER A 67 11.09 -8.14 -6.91
C SER A 67 10.99 -8.08 -5.38
N PRO A 68 11.90 -8.70 -4.59
CA PRO A 68 11.88 -8.58 -3.14
C PRO A 68 12.08 -7.15 -2.66
N PHE A 69 12.92 -6.35 -3.35
CA PHE A 69 13.15 -4.94 -3.00
C PHE A 69 11.91 -4.10 -3.22
N LEU A 70 11.23 -4.21 -4.36
CA LEU A 70 10.00 -3.48 -4.65
C LEU A 70 8.87 -3.88 -3.70
N THR A 71 8.75 -5.17 -3.40
CA THR A 71 7.78 -5.67 -2.40
C THR A 71 8.06 -5.09 -1.02
N TYR A 72 9.33 -5.07 -0.60
CA TYR A 72 9.75 -4.43 0.65
C TYR A 72 9.39 -2.94 0.68
N CYS A 73 9.67 -2.20 -0.40
CA CYS A 73 9.33 -0.77 -0.50
C CYS A 73 7.82 -0.53 -0.38
N GLY A 74 7.01 -1.41 -0.96
CA GLY A 74 5.57 -1.37 -0.81
C GLY A 74 5.10 -1.65 0.62
N LEU A 75 5.72 -2.62 1.29
CA LEU A 75 5.40 -2.96 2.68
C LEU A 75 5.66 -1.79 3.64
N ILE A 76 6.65 -0.94 3.37
CA ILE A 76 6.94 0.25 4.17
C ILE A 76 5.75 1.21 4.18
N PHE A 77 4.89 1.23 3.15
CA PHE A 77 3.69 2.04 3.14
C PHE A 77 2.73 1.71 4.29
N MET A 78 2.74 0.49 4.79
CA MET A 78 1.96 0.11 5.97
C MET A 78 2.28 0.99 7.19
N PHE A 79 3.54 1.44 7.31
CA PHE A 79 4.00 2.28 8.42
C PHE A 79 3.87 3.78 8.09
N ILE A 80 4.14 4.16 6.85
CA ILE A 80 4.23 5.57 6.45
C ILE A 80 2.86 6.16 6.12
N VAL A 81 1.98 5.42 5.46
CA VAL A 81 0.66 5.92 5.08
C VAL A 81 -0.20 6.33 6.28
N PRO A 82 -0.21 5.63 7.43
CA PRO A 82 -0.90 6.12 8.64
C PRO A 82 -0.44 7.51 9.07
N MET A 83 0.87 7.81 8.95
CA MET A 83 1.42 9.13 9.28
C MET A 83 0.94 10.22 8.31
N LEU A 84 0.74 9.87 7.04
CA LEU A 84 0.20 10.78 6.05
C LEU A 84 -1.30 11.01 6.24
N THR A 85 -2.06 9.92 6.39
CA THR A 85 -3.52 9.96 6.39
C THR A 85 -4.13 10.50 7.67
N MET A 86 -3.43 10.35 8.82
CA MET A 86 -3.92 10.88 10.11
C MET A 86 -4.21 12.38 10.08
N ARG A 87 -3.53 13.14 9.20
CA ARG A 87 -3.70 14.60 9.10
C ARG A 87 -4.80 15.02 8.14
N LEU A 88 -5.17 14.17 7.18
CA LEU A 88 -6.03 14.58 6.07
C LEU A 88 -7.44 15.01 6.51
N PHE A 89 -8.06 14.32 7.46
CA PHE A 89 -9.38 14.68 7.99
C PHE A 89 -9.38 14.78 9.52
N ALA A 90 -8.66 13.90 10.22
CA ALA A 90 -8.71 13.86 11.67
C ALA A 90 -8.07 15.11 12.31
N GLU A 91 -7.09 15.76 11.66
CA GLU A 91 -6.52 17.03 12.12
C GLU A 91 -7.54 18.18 12.02
N GLU A 92 -8.19 18.34 10.87
CA GLU A 92 -9.20 19.38 10.68
C GLU A 92 -10.36 19.21 11.66
N ARG A 93 -10.68 17.98 11.98
CA ARG A 93 -11.70 17.67 12.97
C ARG A 93 -11.26 17.98 14.40
N ASN A 94 -10.02 17.64 14.74
CA ASN A 94 -9.47 17.94 16.07
C ASN A 94 -9.35 19.45 16.31
N LEU A 95 -9.09 20.24 15.26
CA LEU A 95 -8.99 21.69 15.31
C LEU A 95 -10.36 22.40 15.17
N GLY A 96 -11.46 21.66 14.94
CA GLY A 96 -12.78 22.24 14.70
C GLY A 96 -12.92 22.97 13.36
N THR A 97 -11.92 22.90 12.48
CA THR A 97 -11.91 23.60 11.18
C THR A 97 -12.67 22.85 10.10
N ILE A 98 -13.13 21.64 10.36
CA ILE A 98 -13.89 20.84 9.40
C ILE A 98 -15.23 21.50 9.02
N GLU A 99 -15.86 22.24 9.95
CA GLU A 99 -17.09 22.98 9.69
C GLU A 99 -16.85 24.11 8.70
N LEU A 100 -15.71 24.81 8.81
CA LEU A 100 -15.30 25.85 7.85
C LEU A 100 -15.07 25.27 6.46
N LEU A 101 -14.59 24.03 6.36
CA LEU A 101 -14.42 23.35 5.07
C LEU A 101 -15.76 23.08 4.39
N PHE A 102 -16.82 22.77 5.15
CA PHE A 102 -18.16 22.51 4.64
C PHE A 102 -18.98 23.77 4.34
N THR A 103 -18.59 24.93 4.87
CA THR A 103 -19.22 26.22 4.53
C THR A 103 -18.74 26.79 3.20
N HIS A 104 -17.57 26.34 2.69
CA HIS A 104 -17.11 26.71 1.36
C HIS A 104 -17.95 26.02 0.26
N PRO A 105 -18.15 26.67 -0.91
CA PRO A 105 -18.93 26.12 -2.02
C PRO A 105 -18.15 25.03 -2.79
N LEU A 106 -17.59 24.08 -2.04
CA LEU A 106 -16.89 22.90 -2.57
C LEU A 106 -17.85 21.71 -2.55
N ARG A 107 -17.76 20.87 -3.58
CA ARG A 107 -18.46 19.58 -3.58
C ARG A 107 -17.65 18.59 -2.77
N ASP A 108 -18.31 17.68 -2.05
CA ASP A 108 -17.64 16.64 -1.25
C ASP A 108 -16.62 15.84 -2.08
N ARG A 109 -16.92 15.64 -3.38
CA ARG A 109 -16.00 15.03 -4.35
C ARG A 109 -14.69 15.80 -4.50
N ASP A 110 -14.75 17.13 -4.55
CA ASP A 110 -13.56 17.96 -4.73
C ASP A 110 -12.65 17.88 -3.51
N ILE A 111 -13.23 17.70 -2.32
CA ILE A 111 -12.50 17.55 -1.07
C ILE A 111 -11.81 16.19 -1.01
N VAL A 112 -12.55 15.10 -1.25
CA VAL A 112 -12.00 13.73 -1.17
C VAL A 112 -10.91 13.52 -2.21
N PHE A 113 -11.18 13.81 -3.49
CA PHE A 113 -10.18 13.68 -4.53
C PHE A 113 -9.01 14.65 -4.37
N GLY A 114 -9.26 15.84 -3.81
CA GLY A 114 -8.19 16.79 -3.51
C GLY A 114 -7.25 16.28 -2.45
N LYS A 115 -7.76 15.74 -1.34
CA LYS A 115 -6.94 15.17 -0.26
C LYS A 115 -6.26 13.88 -0.68
N PHE A 116 -6.96 12.98 -1.37
CA PHE A 116 -6.38 11.78 -1.96
C PHE A 116 -5.25 12.12 -2.93
N GLY A 117 -5.49 13.09 -3.85
CA GLY A 117 -4.49 13.54 -4.82
C GLY A 117 -3.22 14.11 -4.15
N ALA A 118 -3.37 14.88 -3.07
CA ALA A 118 -2.22 15.38 -2.32
C ALA A 118 -1.38 14.24 -1.70
N GLY A 119 -2.02 13.27 -1.05
CA GLY A 119 -1.34 12.11 -0.50
C GLY A 119 -0.69 11.24 -1.59
N PHE A 120 -1.38 11.06 -2.72
CA PHE A 120 -0.85 10.28 -3.85
C PHE A 120 0.38 10.94 -4.50
N ILE A 121 0.41 12.28 -4.60
CA ILE A 121 1.59 13.00 -5.07
C ILE A 121 2.79 12.77 -4.14
N LEU A 122 2.58 12.69 -2.82
CA LEU A 122 3.66 12.34 -1.88
C LEU A 122 4.13 10.90 -2.07
N ILE A 123 3.24 9.96 -2.33
CA ILE A 123 3.60 8.57 -2.67
C ILE A 123 4.42 8.55 -3.97
N LEU A 124 4.01 9.29 -4.99
CA LEU A 124 4.80 9.42 -6.23
C LEU A 124 6.17 10.05 -5.99
N ALA A 125 6.29 11.00 -5.06
CA ALA A 125 7.59 11.54 -4.67
C ALA A 125 8.47 10.48 -3.97
N MET A 126 7.89 9.59 -3.15
CA MET A 126 8.60 8.44 -2.57
C MET A 126 9.07 7.47 -3.65
N ILE A 127 8.22 7.18 -4.64
CA ILE A 127 8.58 6.32 -5.78
C ILE A 127 9.68 6.95 -6.62
N ALA A 128 9.69 8.28 -6.77
CA ALA A 128 10.78 8.96 -7.45
C ALA A 128 12.13 8.76 -6.72
N LEU A 129 12.14 8.67 -5.39
CA LEU A 129 13.34 8.31 -4.63
C LEU A 129 13.78 6.86 -4.91
N LEU A 130 12.85 5.91 -5.00
CA LEU A 130 13.15 4.52 -5.40
C LEU A 130 13.77 4.44 -6.80
N ILE A 131 13.25 5.23 -7.74
CA ILE A 131 13.83 5.29 -9.09
C ILE A 131 15.28 5.74 -9.03
N VAL A 132 15.62 6.72 -8.19
CA VAL A 132 17.02 7.16 -8.00
C VAL A 132 17.88 6.02 -7.46
N GLU A 133 17.41 5.26 -6.45
CA GLU A 133 18.13 4.11 -5.89
C GLU A 133 18.37 3.02 -6.96
N ILE A 134 17.36 2.68 -7.75
CA ILE A 134 17.47 1.68 -8.81
C ILE A 134 18.39 2.15 -9.94
N LEU A 135 18.38 3.42 -10.31
CA LEU A 135 19.25 3.98 -11.33
C LEU A 135 20.74 3.88 -10.97
N LEU A 136 21.10 3.82 -9.69
CA LEU A 136 22.48 3.60 -9.25
C LEU A 136 23.01 2.23 -9.71
N ILE A 137 22.16 1.22 -9.74
CA ILE A 137 22.55 -0.15 -10.16
C ILE A 137 22.31 -0.37 -11.66
N TYR A 138 21.34 0.30 -12.25
CA TYR A 138 20.96 0.11 -13.67
C TYR A 138 22.14 0.19 -14.64
N ARG A 139 23.19 0.94 -14.25
CA ARG A 139 24.43 1.04 -15.04
C ARG A 139 25.29 -0.22 -15.03
N TYR A 140 25.13 -1.06 -14.00
CA TYR A 140 25.95 -2.27 -13.78
C TYR A 140 25.23 -3.56 -14.11
N THR A 141 23.90 -3.53 -14.20
CA THR A 141 23.05 -4.71 -14.40
C THR A 141 22.04 -4.42 -15.50
N GLN A 142 21.86 -5.37 -16.41
CA GLN A 142 20.83 -5.26 -17.45
C GLN A 142 19.48 -5.66 -16.82
N VAL A 143 18.67 -4.66 -16.51
CA VAL A 143 17.30 -4.86 -16.03
C VAL A 143 16.35 -4.62 -17.19
N GLU A 144 15.38 -5.51 -17.39
CA GLU A 144 14.35 -5.29 -18.40
C GLU A 144 13.47 -4.10 -18.00
N ALA A 145 13.42 -3.07 -18.86
CA ALA A 145 12.67 -1.84 -18.57
C ALA A 145 11.17 -2.11 -18.32
N ALA A 146 10.61 -3.16 -18.94
CA ALA A 146 9.22 -3.56 -18.76
C ALA A 146 8.96 -4.07 -17.33
N VAL A 147 9.85 -4.94 -16.80
CA VAL A 147 9.75 -5.48 -15.44
C VAL A 147 9.84 -4.36 -14.42
N LEU A 148 10.81 -3.45 -14.59
CA LEU A 148 10.95 -2.28 -13.71
C LEU A 148 9.71 -1.39 -13.74
N ALA A 149 9.19 -1.08 -14.93
CA ALA A 149 8.00 -0.24 -15.07
C ALA A 149 6.77 -0.87 -14.42
N LEU A 150 6.56 -2.18 -14.61
CA LEU A 150 5.46 -2.92 -13.98
C LEU A 150 5.58 -2.94 -12.45
N GLY A 151 6.78 -3.19 -11.93
CA GLY A 151 7.03 -3.16 -10.50
C GLY A 151 6.78 -1.78 -9.88
N LEU A 152 7.20 -0.68 -10.54
CA LEU A 152 6.91 0.69 -10.08
C LEU A 152 5.41 1.02 -10.14
N VAL A 153 4.69 0.52 -11.15
CA VAL A 153 3.23 0.64 -11.22
C VAL A 153 2.59 -0.13 -10.08
N ALA A 154 3.04 -1.35 -9.79
CA ALA A 154 2.54 -2.16 -8.66
C ALA A 154 2.71 -1.43 -7.32
N VAL A 155 3.91 -0.90 -7.03
CA VAL A 155 4.19 -0.12 -5.82
C VAL A 155 3.31 1.14 -5.77
N SER A 156 3.08 1.82 -6.91
CA SER A 156 2.21 3.00 -6.99
C SER A 156 0.75 2.68 -6.66
N LEU A 157 0.23 1.59 -7.22
CA LEU A 157 -1.15 1.13 -6.98
C LEU A 157 -1.34 0.63 -5.55
N MET A 158 -0.35 -0.09 -5.02
CA MET A 158 -0.34 -0.52 -3.62
C MET A 158 -0.36 0.69 -2.68
N GLY A 159 0.46 1.71 -2.94
CA GLY A 159 0.44 2.98 -2.21
C GLY A 159 -0.92 3.69 -2.28
N ALA A 160 -1.56 3.71 -3.46
CA ALA A 160 -2.90 4.27 -3.64
C ALA A 160 -3.97 3.50 -2.83
N ALA A 161 -3.87 2.16 -2.78
CA ALA A 161 -4.76 1.32 -1.99
C ALA A 161 -4.62 1.60 -0.48
N PHE A 162 -3.40 1.61 0.05
CA PHE A 162 -3.15 1.99 1.43
C PHE A 162 -3.66 3.41 1.73
N LEU A 163 -3.38 4.37 0.85
CA LEU A 163 -3.82 5.76 1.02
C LEU A 163 -5.34 5.89 1.07
N SER A 164 -6.07 5.19 0.19
CA SER A 164 -7.53 5.24 0.14
C SER A 164 -8.17 4.69 1.42
N ALA A 165 -7.65 3.55 1.92
CA ALA A 165 -8.11 2.95 3.16
C ALA A 165 -7.77 3.83 4.38
N GLY A 166 -6.56 4.38 4.44
CA GLY A 166 -6.16 5.30 5.50
C GLY A 166 -6.97 6.60 5.50
N LEU A 167 -7.32 7.12 4.31
CA LEU A 167 -8.20 8.28 4.17
C LEU A 167 -9.59 8.01 4.76
N PHE A 168 -10.16 6.84 4.46
CA PHE A 168 -11.44 6.40 5.03
C PHE A 168 -11.40 6.34 6.56
N ILE A 169 -10.37 5.71 7.13
CA ILE A 169 -10.21 5.60 8.59
C ILE A 169 -10.04 7.00 9.20
N SER A 170 -9.27 7.89 8.57
CA SER A 170 -9.09 9.28 9.01
C SER A 170 -10.41 10.05 9.11
N VAL A 171 -11.35 9.84 8.17
CA VAL A 171 -12.70 10.43 8.24
C VAL A 171 -13.48 9.91 9.43
N LEU A 172 -13.35 8.64 9.82
CA LEU A 172 -14.07 8.05 10.92
C LEU A 172 -13.58 8.54 12.29
N CYS A 173 -12.29 8.83 12.42
CA CYS A 173 -11.64 9.19 13.67
C CYS A 173 -11.88 10.65 14.07
N ARG A 174 -11.76 10.93 15.39
CA ARG A 174 -11.95 12.28 15.95
C ARG A 174 -10.64 13.04 16.12
N ASN A 175 -9.53 12.34 16.26
CA ASN A 175 -8.20 12.94 16.46
C ASN A 175 -7.14 12.20 15.66
N GLN A 176 -5.98 12.84 15.48
CA GLN A 176 -4.85 12.33 14.69
C GLN A 176 -4.30 11.02 15.24
N THR A 177 -4.11 10.92 16.55
CA THR A 177 -3.52 9.74 17.20
C THR A 177 -4.39 8.50 16.99
N THR A 178 -5.70 8.64 17.22
CA THR A 178 -6.64 7.53 16.99
C THR A 178 -6.65 7.15 15.50
N ALA A 179 -6.59 8.11 14.59
CA ALA A 179 -6.53 7.83 13.16
C ALA A 179 -5.26 7.05 12.78
N ALA A 180 -4.09 7.48 13.27
CA ALA A 180 -2.82 6.81 12.99
C ALA A 180 -2.81 5.37 13.53
N VAL A 181 -3.17 5.18 14.80
CA VAL A 181 -3.18 3.86 15.46
C VAL A 181 -4.20 2.92 14.81
N SER A 182 -5.42 3.42 14.51
CA SER A 182 -6.44 2.60 13.85
C SER A 182 -6.05 2.21 12.43
N THR A 183 -5.46 3.13 11.67
CA THR A 183 -5.00 2.85 10.30
C THR A 183 -3.87 1.82 10.31
N PHE A 184 -2.87 2.02 11.18
CA PHE A 184 -1.79 1.05 11.34
C PHE A 184 -2.32 -0.31 11.80
N GLY A 185 -3.23 -0.34 12.79
CA GLY A 185 -3.81 -1.58 13.29
C GLY A 185 -4.57 -2.37 12.21
N VAL A 186 -5.34 -1.68 11.34
CA VAL A 186 -6.04 -2.32 10.22
C VAL A 186 -5.05 -2.86 9.18
N PHE A 187 -4.00 -2.09 8.84
CA PHE A 187 -3.00 -2.55 7.88
C PHE A 187 -2.18 -3.72 8.43
N PHE A 188 -1.81 -3.65 9.71
CA PHE A 188 -1.11 -4.73 10.36
C PHE A 188 -1.96 -6.01 10.46
N LEU A 189 -3.27 -5.86 10.67
CA LEU A 189 -4.20 -7.00 10.64
C LEU A 189 -4.25 -7.62 9.23
N PHE A 190 -4.31 -6.82 8.17
CA PHE A 190 -4.26 -7.33 6.80
C PHE A 190 -2.95 -8.07 6.52
N PHE A 191 -1.83 -7.52 6.96
CA PHE A 191 -0.52 -8.16 6.84
C PHE A 191 -0.48 -9.51 7.57
N ILE A 192 -0.97 -9.59 8.82
CA ILE A 192 -1.04 -10.85 9.58
C ILE A 192 -1.93 -11.87 8.86
N ILE A 193 -3.10 -11.44 8.38
CA ILE A 193 -4.02 -12.32 7.66
C ILE A 193 -3.35 -12.87 6.40
N GLY A 194 -2.63 -12.03 5.65
CA GLY A 194 -1.88 -12.44 4.46
C GLY A 194 -0.75 -13.41 4.76
N TYR A 195 0.02 -13.12 5.78
CA TYR A 195 1.12 -13.97 6.22
C TYR A 195 0.65 -15.38 6.58
N PHE A 196 -0.34 -15.48 7.47
CA PHE A 196 -0.91 -16.79 7.82
C PHE A 196 -1.76 -17.40 6.71
N GLY A 197 -2.38 -16.57 5.87
CA GLY A 197 -3.14 -17.02 4.70
C GLY A 197 -2.28 -17.80 3.69
N GLY A 198 -1.04 -17.35 3.49
CA GLY A 198 -0.07 -18.02 2.62
C GLY A 198 0.39 -19.40 3.10
N GLU A 199 0.37 -19.63 4.42
CA GLU A 199 0.74 -20.90 5.05
C GLU A 199 -0.41 -21.93 5.07
N LEU A 200 -1.63 -21.53 4.68
CA LEU A 200 -2.78 -22.41 4.71
C LEU A 200 -2.71 -23.49 3.62
N PRO A 201 -2.94 -24.78 3.95
CA PRO A 201 -2.96 -25.86 2.97
C PRO A 201 -3.90 -25.59 1.80
N GLU A 202 -3.58 -26.13 0.62
CA GLU A 202 -4.48 -25.99 -0.53
C GLU A 202 -5.70 -26.89 -0.40
N GLU A 203 -5.53 -28.05 0.21
CA GLU A 203 -6.59 -29.02 0.42
C GLU A 203 -7.38 -28.74 1.69
N ASN A 204 -8.65 -29.17 1.68
CA ASN A 204 -9.54 -29.07 2.84
C ASN A 204 -8.98 -29.84 4.04
N PRO A 205 -8.63 -29.20 5.16
CA PRO A 205 -8.07 -29.86 6.33
C PRO A 205 -9.07 -30.69 7.14
N ALA A 206 -10.33 -30.77 6.72
CA ALA A 206 -11.37 -31.49 7.45
C ALA A 206 -11.04 -32.99 7.51
N PRO A 207 -11.12 -33.61 8.72
CA PRO A 207 -10.78 -35.02 8.91
C PRO A 207 -11.60 -35.95 8.00
N ALA A 208 -10.97 -36.99 7.47
CA ALA A 208 -11.62 -37.95 6.59
C ALA A 208 -12.77 -38.72 7.26
N GLY A 209 -12.82 -38.80 8.60
CA GLY A 209 -13.85 -39.48 9.39
C GLY A 209 -15.13 -38.66 9.58
N TRP A 210 -15.23 -37.42 9.09
CA TRP A 210 -16.43 -36.64 9.20
C TRP A 210 -17.51 -37.10 8.18
N PRO A 211 -18.81 -37.00 8.52
CA PRO A 211 -19.91 -37.25 7.56
C PRO A 211 -19.74 -36.36 6.31
N ALA A 212 -20.13 -36.88 5.15
CA ALA A 212 -19.88 -36.22 3.86
C ALA A 212 -20.45 -34.79 3.80
N ASP A 213 -21.63 -34.55 4.37
CA ASP A 213 -22.27 -33.23 4.37
C ASP A 213 -21.49 -32.19 5.20
N TYR A 214 -20.99 -32.60 6.38
CA TYR A 214 -20.19 -31.71 7.23
C TYR A 214 -18.81 -31.40 6.60
N ARG A 215 -18.24 -32.41 5.93
CA ARG A 215 -16.97 -32.26 5.22
C ARG A 215 -17.10 -31.31 4.02
N ALA A 216 -18.24 -31.43 3.28
CA ALA A 216 -18.51 -30.51 2.17
C ALA A 216 -18.70 -29.06 2.67
N LEU A 217 -19.51 -28.87 3.73
CA LEU A 217 -19.70 -27.53 4.31
C LEU A 217 -18.39 -26.95 4.84
N ALA A 218 -17.61 -27.74 5.58
CA ALA A 218 -16.28 -27.32 6.06
C ALA A 218 -15.35 -26.95 4.90
N GLY A 219 -15.40 -27.68 3.78
CA GLY A 219 -14.65 -27.37 2.56
C GLY A 219 -15.04 -26.02 1.97
N VAL A 220 -16.32 -25.72 1.84
CA VAL A 220 -16.79 -24.42 1.33
C VAL A 220 -16.34 -23.29 2.24
N VAL A 221 -16.57 -23.43 3.56
CA VAL A 221 -16.16 -22.41 4.54
C VAL A 221 -14.64 -22.20 4.51
N TYR A 222 -13.87 -23.28 4.46
CA TYR A 222 -12.42 -23.21 4.37
C TYR A 222 -11.94 -22.53 3.08
N THR A 223 -12.51 -22.89 1.93
CA THR A 223 -12.16 -22.29 0.64
C THR A 223 -12.44 -20.77 0.64
N VAL A 224 -13.60 -20.37 1.15
CA VAL A 224 -13.94 -18.94 1.29
C VAL A 224 -12.97 -18.25 2.23
N PHE A 225 -12.71 -18.84 3.41
CA PHE A 225 -11.76 -18.27 4.38
C PHE A 225 -10.35 -18.15 3.78
N ARG A 226 -9.84 -19.21 3.15
CA ARG A 226 -8.52 -19.21 2.49
C ARG A 226 -8.46 -18.15 1.38
N THR A 227 -9.50 -18.09 0.53
CA THR A 227 -9.54 -17.08 -0.55
C THR A 227 -9.52 -15.66 0.00
N VAL A 228 -10.27 -15.40 1.06
CA VAL A 228 -10.25 -14.09 1.71
C VAL A 228 -8.88 -13.81 2.34
N ALA A 229 -8.32 -14.79 3.06
CA ALA A 229 -7.03 -14.64 3.73
C ALA A 229 -5.86 -14.44 2.75
N THR A 230 -5.90 -15.06 1.57
CA THR A 230 -4.84 -14.95 0.56
C THR A 230 -5.00 -13.76 -0.39
N LYS A 231 -6.24 -13.30 -0.64
CA LYS A 231 -6.50 -12.25 -1.64
C LYS A 231 -6.93 -10.89 -1.07
N LEU A 232 -7.36 -10.83 0.20
CA LEU A 232 -7.74 -9.55 0.82
C LEU A 232 -6.55 -8.66 1.16
N PRO A 233 -5.37 -9.18 1.60
CA PRO A 233 -4.23 -8.35 1.95
C PRO A 233 -3.73 -7.56 0.75
N ILE A 234 -3.41 -6.28 1.00
CA ILE A 234 -2.96 -5.35 -0.05
C ILE A 234 -1.65 -5.83 -0.66
N GLU A 235 -0.79 -6.46 0.14
CA GLU A 235 0.53 -6.98 -0.27
C GLU A 235 0.44 -8.21 -1.19
N ALA A 236 -0.64 -8.96 -1.12
CA ALA A 236 -0.77 -10.26 -1.81
C ALA A 236 -0.63 -10.16 -3.33
N HIS A 237 -1.02 -9.01 -3.90
CA HIS A 237 -1.02 -8.76 -5.34
C HIS A 237 0.28 -8.10 -5.85
N ALA A 238 1.20 -7.72 -4.94
CA ALA A 238 2.41 -6.99 -5.32
C ALA A 238 3.50 -7.88 -5.90
N LYS A 239 3.61 -9.12 -5.40
CA LYS A 239 4.72 -10.01 -5.72
C LYS A 239 4.81 -10.34 -7.20
N GLU A 240 3.73 -10.83 -7.81
CA GLU A 240 3.71 -11.25 -9.22
C GLU A 240 3.95 -10.07 -10.17
N LEU A 241 3.38 -8.89 -9.85
CA LEU A 241 3.64 -7.67 -10.61
C LEU A 241 5.09 -7.19 -10.48
N ALA A 242 5.71 -7.37 -9.32
CA ALA A 242 7.12 -7.02 -9.08
C ALA A 242 8.08 -8.00 -9.78
N GLU A 243 7.65 -9.22 -10.07
CA GLU A 243 8.36 -10.21 -10.89
C GLU A 243 8.18 -9.95 -12.41
N GLY A 244 7.45 -8.89 -12.78
CA GLY A 244 7.20 -8.55 -14.19
C GLY A 244 6.06 -9.36 -14.82
N ILE A 245 5.34 -10.16 -14.04
CA ILE A 245 4.19 -10.93 -14.51
C ILE A 245 2.95 -10.02 -14.49
N LEU A 246 2.53 -9.57 -15.67
CA LEU A 246 1.34 -8.74 -15.80
C LEU A 246 0.08 -9.59 -15.63
N GLN A 247 -0.48 -9.60 -14.45
CA GLN A 247 -1.83 -10.14 -14.22
C GLN A 247 -2.85 -8.97 -14.16
N PRO A 248 -3.75 -8.85 -15.15
CA PRO A 248 -4.77 -7.80 -15.15
C PRO A 248 -5.66 -7.84 -13.90
N ALA A 249 -5.84 -9.03 -13.31
CA ALA A 249 -6.60 -9.23 -12.09
C ALA A 249 -6.02 -8.46 -10.90
N ASP A 250 -4.69 -8.42 -10.75
CA ASP A 250 -4.02 -7.74 -9.63
C ASP A 250 -4.09 -6.23 -9.76
N LEU A 251 -3.89 -5.70 -10.97
CA LEU A 251 -4.09 -4.28 -11.25
C LEU A 251 -5.54 -3.86 -10.95
N LEU A 252 -6.50 -4.66 -11.41
CA LEU A 252 -7.91 -4.41 -11.17
C LEU A 252 -8.25 -4.47 -9.68
N SER A 253 -7.66 -5.40 -8.93
CA SER A 253 -7.86 -5.54 -7.48
C SER A 253 -7.45 -4.26 -6.74
N TYR A 254 -6.28 -3.67 -7.04
CA TYR A 254 -5.85 -2.40 -6.44
C TYR A 254 -6.78 -1.23 -6.80
N VAL A 255 -7.19 -1.14 -8.06
CA VAL A 255 -8.10 -0.09 -8.52
C VAL A 255 -9.47 -0.22 -7.85
N LEU A 256 -10.04 -1.43 -7.79
CA LEU A 256 -11.32 -1.69 -7.14
C LEU A 256 -11.25 -1.45 -5.64
N PHE A 257 -10.17 -1.87 -4.98
CA PHE A 257 -9.94 -1.61 -3.56
C PHE A 257 -9.88 -0.11 -3.27
N SER A 258 -9.10 0.62 -4.05
CA SER A 258 -9.00 2.08 -3.90
C SER A 258 -10.34 2.78 -4.16
N ALA A 259 -11.05 2.40 -5.21
CA ALA A 259 -12.37 2.94 -5.54
C ALA A 259 -13.40 2.64 -4.44
N PHE A 260 -13.38 1.44 -3.87
CA PHE A 260 -14.26 1.04 -2.77
C PHE A 260 -14.05 1.91 -1.52
N PHE A 261 -12.80 2.08 -1.07
CA PHE A 261 -12.52 2.90 0.10
C PHE A 261 -12.75 4.39 -0.13
N LEU A 262 -12.49 4.89 -1.33
CA LEU A 262 -12.89 6.26 -1.70
C LEU A 262 -14.41 6.41 -1.69
N PHE A 263 -15.15 5.45 -2.21
CA PHE A 263 -16.62 5.46 -2.14
C PHE A 263 -17.12 5.46 -0.69
N LEU A 264 -16.55 4.62 0.18
CA LEU A 264 -16.88 4.62 1.61
C LEU A 264 -16.55 5.96 2.28
N THR A 265 -15.45 6.60 1.88
CA THR A 265 -15.08 7.95 2.35
C THR A 265 -16.14 8.98 1.99
N PHE A 266 -16.64 8.95 0.76
CA PHE A 266 -17.78 9.81 0.35
C PHE A 266 -19.01 9.59 1.21
N ARG A 267 -19.40 8.33 1.39
CA ARG A 267 -20.56 7.99 2.19
C ARG A 267 -20.41 8.42 3.66
N ALA A 268 -19.22 8.28 4.20
CA ALA A 268 -18.93 8.71 5.56
C ALA A 268 -19.04 10.24 5.74
N ILE A 269 -18.61 11.04 4.76
CA ILE A 269 -18.73 12.49 4.76
C ILE A 269 -20.20 12.89 4.61
N GLU A 270 -20.91 12.31 3.64
CA GLU A 270 -22.33 12.58 3.38
C GLU A 270 -23.20 12.27 4.61
N ALA A 271 -23.02 11.09 5.22
CA ALA A 271 -23.76 10.69 6.41
C ALA A 271 -23.58 11.65 7.61
N ARG A 272 -22.43 12.34 7.70
CA ARG A 272 -22.19 13.33 8.74
C ARG A 272 -22.88 14.66 8.48
N ARG A 273 -22.94 15.09 7.24
CA ARG A 273 -23.63 16.31 6.84
C ARG A 273 -25.13 16.27 7.17
N TRP A 274 -25.72 15.07 7.22
CA TRP A 274 -27.13 14.88 7.61
C TRP A 274 -27.35 14.86 9.13
N ARG A 275 -26.27 14.79 9.92
CA ARG A 275 -26.34 14.73 11.40
C ARG A 275 -25.89 16.03 12.10
N ALA A 276 -25.33 16.96 11.34
CA ALA A 276 -25.00 18.32 11.78
C ALA A 276 -26.11 19.32 11.40
#